data_478eee817a066fa2d812818e38645ecc
#
_entry.id   478eee817a066fa2d812818e38645ecc
#
_cell.length_a   1.000
_cell.length_b   1.000
_cell.length_c   1.000
_cell.angle_alpha   90.00
_cell.angle_beta   90.00
_cell.angle_gamma   90.00
#
_symmetry.space_group_name_H-M   'P 1'
#
loop_
_entity.id
_entity.type
_entity.pdbx_description
1 polymer ?
#
loop_
_entity_poly.entity_id
_entity_poly.type
_entity_poly.pdbx_seq_one_letter_code
_entity_poly.pdbx_strand_id
1 'polypeptide(L)'
;MKKINMFLRNQPPGRMIVAGFAAVILLGMLVLLLPISVKDGAEVTLIDALFTSTSAVCVTGLIAIDTADHFTAFGQGVVAALIQVGGLGVTSLGVGLMLVARKRVGIKSRMMVKEALNIESYKGIVKLVKSVLLMTLCFEAGGALLSFLVFSRDYSTVHAIGISIFHSIAALITRGLTFWEDLET
;
A
#
# COMPACT_ATOMS: atom_id res chain seq x y z
N MET A 1 6.40 -16.91 -22.36
CA MET A 1 5.40 -15.86 -22.11
C MET A 1 3.96 -16.24 -22.55
N LYS A 2 3.71 -16.85 -23.74
CA LYS A 2 2.33 -17.25 -24.15
C LYS A 2 1.65 -18.29 -23.25
N LYS A 3 2.38 -19.30 -22.71
CA LYS A 3 1.81 -20.34 -21.83
C LYS A 3 1.37 -19.79 -20.46
N ILE A 4 2.12 -18.84 -19.88
CA ILE A 4 1.78 -18.20 -18.61
C ILE A 4 0.51 -17.33 -18.77
N ASN A 5 0.40 -16.59 -19.87
CA ASN A 5 -0.80 -15.81 -20.18
C ASN A 5 -2.05 -16.68 -20.38
N MET A 6 -1.88 -17.89 -20.94
CA MET A 6 -3.00 -18.81 -21.17
C MET A 6 -3.44 -19.49 -19.87
N PHE A 7 -2.50 -19.82 -18.97
CA PHE A 7 -2.79 -20.37 -17.64
C PHE A 7 -3.52 -19.33 -16.76
N LEU A 8 -3.03 -18.09 -16.73
CA LEU A 8 -3.66 -16.99 -15.98
C LEU A 8 -5.06 -16.62 -16.53
N ARG A 9 -5.32 -16.89 -17.82
CA ARG A 9 -6.60 -16.56 -18.46
C ARG A 9 -7.75 -17.46 -18.02
N ASN A 10 -7.44 -18.69 -17.58
CA ASN A 10 -8.44 -19.72 -17.21
C ASN A 10 -8.64 -19.85 -15.69
N GLN A 11 -7.93 -19.04 -14.86
CA GLN A 11 -8.09 -19.11 -13.42
C GLN A 11 -9.31 -18.33 -12.94
N PRO A 12 -10.02 -18.82 -11.90
CA PRO A 12 -11.11 -18.09 -11.28
C PRO A 12 -10.61 -16.77 -10.66
N PRO A 13 -11.44 -15.71 -10.64
CA PRO A 13 -11.03 -14.37 -10.15
C PRO A 13 -10.44 -14.39 -8.74
N GLY A 14 -11.02 -15.15 -7.81
CA GLY A 14 -10.53 -15.25 -6.43
C GLY A 14 -9.08 -15.73 -6.32
N ARG A 15 -8.69 -16.76 -7.11
CA ARG A 15 -7.29 -17.24 -7.15
C ARG A 15 -6.32 -16.18 -7.68
N MET A 16 -6.78 -15.38 -8.63
CA MET A 16 -5.96 -14.29 -9.18
C MET A 16 -5.76 -13.17 -8.17
N ILE A 17 -6.78 -12.88 -7.36
CA ILE A 17 -6.70 -11.89 -6.28
C ILE A 17 -5.68 -12.35 -5.25
N VAL A 18 -5.81 -13.58 -4.75
CA VAL A 18 -4.86 -14.15 -3.76
C VAL A 18 -3.42 -14.17 -4.31
N ALA A 19 -3.24 -14.60 -5.56
CA ALA A 19 -1.92 -14.59 -6.20
C ALA A 19 -1.38 -13.16 -6.35
N GLY A 20 -2.23 -12.17 -6.61
CA GLY A 20 -1.86 -10.76 -6.66
C GLY A 20 -1.37 -10.24 -5.32
N PHE A 21 -2.09 -10.53 -4.23
CA PHE A 21 -1.66 -10.18 -2.88
C PHE A 21 -0.34 -10.85 -2.51
N ALA A 22 -0.21 -12.15 -2.74
CA ALA A 22 1.03 -12.89 -2.48
C ALA A 22 2.22 -12.31 -3.27
N ALA A 23 2.02 -11.98 -4.54
CA ALA A 23 3.06 -11.37 -5.36
C ALA A 23 3.49 -9.99 -4.83
N VAL A 24 2.55 -9.16 -4.41
CA VAL A 24 2.86 -7.83 -3.82
C VAL A 24 3.62 -7.99 -2.50
N ILE A 25 3.21 -8.92 -1.63
CA ILE A 25 3.89 -9.20 -0.36
C ILE A 25 5.34 -9.63 -0.61
N LEU A 26 5.55 -10.59 -1.52
CA LEU A 26 6.90 -11.08 -1.84
C LEU A 26 7.77 -10.01 -2.48
N LEU A 27 7.22 -9.21 -3.39
CA LEU A 27 7.95 -8.08 -3.99
C LEU A 27 8.28 -7.01 -2.93
N GLY A 28 7.34 -6.69 -2.06
CA GLY A 28 7.54 -5.76 -0.95
C GLY A 28 8.65 -6.24 -0.02
N MET A 29 8.61 -7.51 0.39
CA MET A 29 9.66 -8.13 1.20
C MET A 29 11.03 -7.98 0.54
N LEU A 30 11.14 -8.32 -0.76
CA LEU A 30 12.41 -8.22 -1.49
C LEU A 30 12.95 -6.78 -1.55
N VAL A 31 12.05 -5.79 -1.75
CA VAL A 31 12.44 -4.38 -1.79
C VAL A 31 12.84 -3.89 -0.41
N LEU A 32 12.16 -4.32 0.67
CA LEU A 32 12.49 -3.94 2.04
C LEU A 32 13.83 -4.53 2.52
N LEU A 33 14.28 -5.66 1.95
CA LEU A 33 15.59 -6.26 2.22
C LEU A 33 16.74 -5.58 1.47
N LEU A 34 16.47 -4.66 0.55
CA LEU A 34 17.55 -3.95 -0.15
C LEU A 34 18.31 -3.04 0.82
N PRO A 35 19.65 -2.93 0.70
CA PRO A 35 20.47 -2.06 1.56
C PRO A 35 19.99 -0.60 1.56
N ILE A 36 19.42 -0.12 0.46
CA ILE A 36 18.87 1.24 0.35
C ILE A 36 17.62 1.45 1.22
N SER A 37 16.91 0.36 1.57
CA SER A 37 15.68 0.41 2.38
C SER A 37 15.97 0.37 3.87
N VAL A 38 17.15 -0.13 4.29
CA VAL A 38 17.52 -0.36 5.68
C VAL A 38 18.49 0.73 6.12
N LYS A 39 18.34 1.25 7.35
CA LYS A 39 19.26 2.22 7.94
C LYS A 39 20.61 1.59 8.27
N ASP A 40 21.68 2.37 8.19
CA ASP A 40 23.00 1.93 8.59
C ASP A 40 23.02 1.49 10.06
N GLY A 41 23.48 0.26 10.30
CA GLY A 41 23.54 -0.32 11.65
C GLY A 41 22.26 -0.99 12.13
N ALA A 42 21.17 -0.91 11.39
CA ALA A 42 19.95 -1.67 11.68
C ALA A 42 20.00 -3.06 11.03
N GLU A 43 19.58 -4.08 11.78
CA GLU A 43 19.47 -5.45 11.28
C GLU A 43 18.00 -5.75 10.95
N VAL A 44 17.72 -6.05 9.70
CA VAL A 44 16.39 -6.48 9.24
C VAL A 44 16.50 -7.89 8.69
N THR A 45 15.88 -8.83 9.37
CA THR A 45 15.86 -10.23 8.92
C THR A 45 14.85 -10.45 7.81
N LEU A 46 14.96 -11.57 7.10
CA LEU A 46 13.98 -11.97 6.09
C LEU A 46 12.57 -12.10 6.69
N ILE A 47 12.48 -12.57 7.93
CA ILE A 47 11.20 -12.73 8.64
C ILE A 47 10.60 -11.37 8.97
N ASP A 48 11.40 -10.41 9.41
CA ASP A 48 10.94 -9.05 9.72
C ASP A 48 10.41 -8.34 8.46
N ALA A 49 11.15 -8.44 7.36
CA ALA A 49 10.73 -7.87 6.08
C ALA A 49 9.46 -8.53 5.53
N LEU A 50 9.33 -9.87 5.65
CA LEU A 50 8.13 -10.60 5.26
C LEU A 50 6.94 -10.22 6.13
N PHE A 51 7.14 -10.14 7.46
CA PHE A 51 6.10 -9.75 8.40
C PHE A 51 5.63 -8.33 8.14
N THR A 52 6.55 -7.37 8.02
CA THR A 52 6.24 -5.96 7.75
C THR A 52 5.50 -5.81 6.42
N SER A 53 5.99 -6.46 5.35
CA SER A 53 5.31 -6.44 4.05
C SER A 53 3.91 -7.07 4.11
N THR A 54 3.74 -8.18 4.82
CA THR A 54 2.45 -8.84 4.98
C THR A 54 1.50 -7.97 5.80
N SER A 55 1.97 -7.42 6.92
CA SER A 55 1.20 -6.52 7.78
C SER A 55 0.72 -5.28 7.02
N ALA A 56 1.59 -4.67 6.22
CA ALA A 56 1.26 -3.51 5.40
C ALA A 56 0.21 -3.85 4.34
N VAL A 57 0.40 -4.92 3.58
CA VAL A 57 -0.50 -5.29 2.47
C VAL A 57 -1.83 -5.88 2.97
N CYS A 58 -1.83 -6.61 4.08
CA CYS A 58 -3.06 -7.14 4.68
C CYS A 58 -3.75 -6.13 5.61
N VAL A 59 -3.18 -4.92 5.78
CA VAL A 59 -3.78 -3.84 6.59
C VAL A 59 -4.00 -4.28 8.05
N THR A 60 -3.13 -5.15 8.57
CA THR A 60 -3.26 -5.65 9.95
C THR A 60 -2.74 -4.65 10.98
N GLY A 61 -1.75 -3.83 10.62
CA GLY A 61 -1.17 -2.83 11.49
C GLY A 61 -0.30 -3.41 12.62
N LEU A 62 0.12 -4.66 12.51
CA LEU A 62 1.02 -5.29 13.48
C LEU A 62 2.47 -4.93 13.18
N ILE A 63 3.24 -4.64 14.21
CA ILE A 63 4.64 -4.22 14.14
C ILE A 63 5.52 -5.37 14.64
N ALA A 64 6.48 -5.81 13.82
CA ALA A 64 7.54 -6.73 14.23
C ALA A 64 8.80 -5.96 14.63
N ILE A 65 9.13 -4.93 13.84
CA ILE A 65 10.24 -3.99 14.05
C ILE A 65 9.74 -2.57 13.78
N ASP A 66 10.23 -1.59 14.51
CA ASP A 66 9.84 -0.19 14.29
C ASP A 66 10.25 0.29 12.90
N THR A 67 9.26 0.82 12.17
CA THR A 67 9.48 1.27 10.79
C THR A 67 10.35 2.54 10.75
N ALA A 68 10.24 3.40 11.77
CA ALA A 68 11.02 4.62 11.86
C ALA A 68 12.49 4.32 12.18
N ASP A 69 12.77 3.35 13.04
CA ASP A 69 14.12 3.06 13.50
C ASP A 69 14.94 2.20 12.52
N HIS A 70 14.30 1.26 11.85
CA HIS A 70 14.98 0.28 11.00
C HIS A 70 15.02 0.67 9.52
N PHE A 71 14.03 1.43 9.02
CA PHE A 71 13.95 1.74 7.61
C PHE A 71 14.36 3.19 7.28
N THR A 72 15.07 3.35 6.17
CA THR A 72 15.35 4.66 5.57
C THR A 72 14.06 5.34 5.09
N ALA A 73 14.13 6.62 4.72
CA ALA A 73 13.00 7.31 4.08
C ALA A 73 12.49 6.58 2.82
N PHE A 74 13.39 5.90 2.09
CA PHE A 74 13.01 5.06 0.96
C PHE A 74 12.22 3.82 1.42
N GLY A 75 12.74 3.09 2.43
CA GLY A 75 12.05 1.93 3.00
C GLY A 75 10.69 2.28 3.59
N GLN A 76 10.58 3.38 4.31
CA GLN A 76 9.32 3.93 4.82
C GLN A 76 8.33 4.24 3.67
N GLY A 77 8.82 4.84 2.58
CA GLY A 77 8.04 5.08 1.37
C GLY A 77 7.52 3.78 0.73
N VAL A 78 8.33 2.72 0.75
CA VAL A 78 7.91 1.38 0.29
C VAL A 78 6.81 0.81 1.19
N VAL A 79 6.95 0.91 2.52
CA VAL A 79 5.91 0.47 3.47
C VAL A 79 4.61 1.26 3.23
N ALA A 80 4.67 2.58 3.09
CA ALA A 80 3.50 3.40 2.78
C ALA A 80 2.83 2.98 1.46
N ALA A 81 3.62 2.70 0.42
CA ALA A 81 3.09 2.18 -0.85
C ALA A 81 2.44 0.81 -0.70
N LEU A 82 2.98 -0.09 0.12
CA LEU A 82 2.39 -1.40 0.40
C LEU A 82 1.06 -1.26 1.16
N ILE A 83 0.99 -0.36 2.15
CA ILE A 83 -0.26 -0.03 2.86
C ILE A 83 -1.31 0.47 1.87
N GLN A 84 -0.92 1.36 0.96
CA GLN A 84 -1.81 1.90 -0.06
C GLN A 84 -2.34 0.83 -1.01
N VAL A 85 -1.46 -0.09 -1.45
CA VAL A 85 -1.85 -1.23 -2.29
C VAL A 85 -2.82 -2.15 -1.56
N GLY A 86 -2.58 -2.40 -0.28
CA GLY A 86 -3.42 -3.22 0.57
C GLY A 86 -4.78 -2.61 0.83
N GLY A 87 -4.81 -1.36 1.30
CA GLY A 87 -6.03 -0.65 1.70
C GLY A 87 -6.99 -0.38 0.55
N LEU A 88 -6.47 -0.02 -0.61
CA LEU A 88 -7.28 0.14 -1.83
C LEU A 88 -7.62 -1.19 -2.51
N GLY A 89 -6.91 -2.25 -2.16
CA GLY A 89 -6.98 -3.55 -2.81
C GLY A 89 -6.20 -3.60 -4.12
N VAL A 90 -5.44 -4.67 -4.30
CA VAL A 90 -4.56 -4.90 -5.48
C VAL A 90 -5.34 -4.77 -6.80
N THR A 91 -6.59 -5.24 -6.83
CA THR A 91 -7.44 -5.19 -8.03
C THR A 91 -7.91 -3.79 -8.38
N SER A 92 -8.32 -3.00 -7.36
CA SER A 92 -8.79 -1.62 -7.56
C SER A 92 -7.64 -0.72 -8.00
N LEU A 93 -6.46 -0.87 -7.39
CA LEU A 93 -5.24 -0.19 -7.82
C LEU A 93 -4.83 -0.58 -9.24
N GLY A 94 -4.89 -1.87 -9.58
CA GLY A 94 -4.61 -2.33 -10.94
C GLY A 94 -5.51 -1.64 -11.98
N VAL A 95 -6.81 -1.51 -11.68
CA VAL A 95 -7.74 -0.75 -12.52
C VAL A 95 -7.42 0.75 -12.50
N GLY A 96 -7.08 1.31 -11.34
CA GLY A 96 -6.67 2.71 -11.22
C GLY A 96 -5.46 3.04 -12.09
N LEU A 97 -4.41 2.21 -12.05
CA LEU A 97 -3.23 2.35 -12.90
C LEU A 97 -3.57 2.25 -14.40
N MET A 98 -4.50 1.35 -14.79
CA MET A 98 -4.97 1.30 -16.17
C MET A 98 -5.67 2.59 -16.58
N LEU A 99 -6.46 3.21 -15.69
CA LEU A 99 -7.13 4.47 -15.95
C LEU A 99 -6.15 5.63 -16.10
N VAL A 100 -5.14 5.72 -15.23
CA VAL A 100 -4.07 6.72 -15.31
C VAL A 100 -3.28 6.55 -16.62
N ALA A 101 -2.97 5.30 -16.99
CA ALA A 101 -2.30 4.98 -18.25
C ALA A 101 -3.21 5.11 -19.49
N ARG A 102 -4.43 5.62 -19.33
CA ARG A 102 -5.45 5.74 -20.39
C ARG A 102 -5.73 4.44 -21.16
N LYS A 103 -5.48 3.29 -20.54
CA LYS A 103 -5.79 1.98 -21.12
C LYS A 103 -7.25 1.60 -20.87
N ARG A 104 -7.85 0.87 -21.83
CA ARG A 104 -9.22 0.36 -21.65
C ARG A 104 -9.26 -0.74 -20.61
N VAL A 105 -10.12 -0.61 -19.62
CA VAL A 105 -10.35 -1.64 -18.60
C VAL A 105 -11.13 -2.79 -19.22
N GLY A 106 -10.45 -3.93 -19.40
CA GLY A 106 -11.04 -5.14 -19.98
C GLY A 106 -12.09 -5.79 -19.06
N ILE A 107 -12.88 -6.69 -19.64
CA ILE A 107 -13.94 -7.44 -18.91
C ILE A 107 -13.35 -8.21 -17.73
N LYS A 108 -12.18 -8.84 -17.90
CA LYS A 108 -11.51 -9.62 -16.84
C LYS A 108 -11.13 -8.75 -15.63
N SER A 109 -10.58 -7.56 -15.86
CA SER A 109 -10.27 -6.62 -14.78
C SER A 109 -11.54 -6.19 -14.03
N ARG A 110 -12.64 -5.97 -14.75
CA ARG A 110 -13.93 -5.65 -14.13
C ARG A 110 -14.48 -6.83 -13.32
N MET A 111 -14.31 -8.07 -13.79
CA MET A 111 -14.69 -9.27 -13.04
C MET A 111 -13.92 -9.37 -11.72
N MET A 112 -12.61 -9.16 -11.75
CA MET A 112 -11.79 -9.19 -10.52
C MET A 112 -12.19 -8.11 -9.51
N VAL A 113 -12.47 -6.89 -9.97
CA VAL A 113 -12.96 -5.82 -9.08
C VAL A 113 -14.34 -6.15 -8.54
N LYS A 114 -15.24 -6.69 -9.38
CA LYS A 114 -16.56 -7.14 -8.97
C LYS A 114 -16.47 -8.16 -7.83
N GLU A 115 -15.60 -9.16 -7.99
CA GLU A 115 -15.36 -10.21 -6.98
C GLU A 115 -14.74 -9.64 -5.71
N ALA A 116 -13.69 -8.81 -5.85
CA ALA A 116 -12.97 -8.22 -4.71
C ALA A 116 -13.85 -7.29 -3.86
N LEU A 117 -14.77 -6.55 -4.48
CA LEU A 117 -15.68 -5.63 -3.80
C LEU A 117 -17.05 -6.24 -3.52
N ASN A 118 -17.26 -7.52 -3.86
CA ASN A 118 -18.54 -8.24 -3.71
C ASN A 118 -19.75 -7.47 -4.28
N ILE A 119 -19.60 -6.94 -5.50
CA ILE A 119 -20.62 -6.13 -6.17
C ILE A 119 -21.38 -6.99 -7.17
N GLU A 120 -22.71 -6.86 -7.23
CA GLU A 120 -23.53 -7.65 -8.15
C GLU A 120 -23.45 -7.21 -9.61
N SER A 121 -23.24 -5.92 -9.89
CA SER A 121 -23.31 -5.34 -11.22
C SER A 121 -21.95 -4.95 -11.80
N TYR A 122 -21.77 -5.17 -13.10
CA TYR A 122 -20.61 -4.66 -13.85
C TYR A 122 -20.72 -3.18 -14.24
N LYS A 123 -21.95 -2.61 -14.17
CA LYS A 123 -22.19 -1.22 -14.54
C LYS A 123 -21.61 -0.30 -13.48
N GLY A 124 -20.84 0.68 -13.90
CA GLY A 124 -20.31 1.71 -12.98
C GLY A 124 -19.05 1.33 -12.21
N ILE A 125 -18.50 0.09 -12.31
CA ILE A 125 -17.30 -0.34 -11.58
C ILE A 125 -16.13 0.63 -11.77
N VAL A 126 -15.88 1.10 -13.01
CA VAL A 126 -14.80 2.04 -13.30
C VAL A 126 -15.04 3.38 -12.59
N LYS A 127 -16.30 3.86 -12.58
CA LYS A 127 -16.67 5.09 -11.88
C LYS A 127 -16.51 4.93 -10.36
N LEU A 128 -16.91 3.77 -9.83
CA LEU A 128 -16.76 3.44 -8.42
C LEU A 128 -15.28 3.45 -8.01
N VAL A 129 -14.42 2.71 -8.73
CA VAL A 129 -12.97 2.68 -8.45
C VAL A 129 -12.36 4.08 -8.53
N LYS A 130 -12.71 4.86 -9.54
CA LYS A 130 -12.24 6.25 -9.66
C LYS A 130 -12.69 7.11 -8.47
N SER A 131 -13.94 6.94 -8.02
CA SER A 131 -14.49 7.67 -6.87
C SER A 131 -13.76 7.29 -5.58
N VAL A 132 -13.55 5.99 -5.35
CA VAL A 132 -12.81 5.49 -4.17
C VAL A 132 -11.39 6.05 -4.17
N LEU A 133 -10.65 5.92 -5.29
CA LEU A 133 -9.28 6.46 -5.39
C LEU A 133 -9.23 7.97 -5.13
N LEU A 134 -10.17 8.72 -5.69
CA LEU A 134 -10.22 10.18 -5.50
C LEU A 134 -10.54 10.54 -4.05
N MET A 135 -11.52 9.86 -3.43
CA MET A 135 -11.86 10.09 -2.02
C MET A 135 -10.67 9.77 -1.10
N THR A 136 -10.01 8.62 -1.30
CA THR A 136 -8.83 8.26 -0.52
C THR A 136 -7.74 9.33 -0.63
N LEU A 137 -7.40 9.78 -1.84
CA LEU A 137 -6.41 10.85 -2.04
C LEU A 137 -6.82 12.17 -1.37
N CYS A 138 -8.12 12.54 -1.40
CA CYS A 138 -8.60 13.73 -0.73
C CYS A 138 -8.46 13.64 0.80
N PHE A 139 -8.81 12.50 1.39
CA PHE A 139 -8.67 12.29 2.84
C PHE A 139 -7.19 12.22 3.25
N GLU A 140 -6.35 11.56 2.48
CA GLU A 140 -4.91 11.50 2.73
C GLU A 140 -4.25 12.87 2.62
N ALA A 141 -4.59 13.66 1.61
CA ALA A 141 -4.08 15.03 1.48
C ALA A 141 -4.53 15.90 2.65
N GLY A 142 -5.81 15.81 3.05
CA GLY A 142 -6.34 16.52 4.22
C GLY A 142 -5.66 16.09 5.53
N GLY A 143 -5.49 14.79 5.74
CA GLY A 143 -4.78 14.23 6.89
C GLY A 143 -3.31 14.63 6.93
N ALA A 144 -2.61 14.58 5.78
CA ALA A 144 -1.23 15.01 5.68
C ALA A 144 -1.06 16.50 5.97
N LEU A 145 -1.98 17.35 5.51
CA LEU A 145 -1.97 18.79 5.80
C LEU A 145 -2.14 19.06 7.30
N LEU A 146 -3.10 18.39 7.94
CA LEU A 146 -3.32 18.54 9.39
C LEU A 146 -2.12 18.03 10.19
N SER A 147 -1.57 16.87 9.84
CA SER A 147 -0.38 16.30 10.48
C SER A 147 0.85 17.19 10.28
N PHE A 148 0.99 17.80 9.11
CA PHE A 148 2.10 18.73 8.85
C PHE A 148 2.07 19.95 9.75
N LEU A 149 0.88 20.51 10.08
CA LEU A 149 0.76 21.63 11.00
C LEU A 149 1.28 21.28 12.41
N VAL A 150 1.18 20.01 12.81
CA VAL A 150 1.70 19.53 14.10
C VAL A 150 3.20 19.26 14.00
N PHE A 151 3.61 18.40 13.08
CA PHE A 151 5.01 17.94 12.97
C PHE A 151 5.99 19.02 12.49
N SER A 152 5.53 20.07 11.81
CA SER A 152 6.38 21.20 11.39
C SER A 152 6.92 22.02 12.56
N ARG A 153 6.43 21.81 13.79
CA ARG A 153 6.95 22.48 14.99
C ARG A 153 8.19 21.79 15.54
N ASP A 154 8.29 20.47 15.39
CA ASP A 154 9.31 19.65 16.05
C ASP A 154 10.37 19.13 15.06
N TYR A 155 10.05 19.09 13.77
CA TYR A 155 10.92 18.53 12.73
C TYR A 155 11.25 19.56 11.64
N SER A 156 12.38 19.35 10.94
CA SER A 156 12.70 20.15 9.75
C SER A 156 11.62 19.98 8.67
N THR A 157 11.36 21.02 7.88
CA THR A 157 10.26 21.07 6.91
C THR A 157 10.20 19.83 5.99
N VAL A 158 11.35 19.38 5.47
CA VAL A 158 11.42 18.22 4.58
C VAL A 158 11.04 16.94 5.32
N HIS A 159 11.54 16.77 6.54
CA HIS A 159 11.26 15.61 7.37
C HIS A 159 9.79 15.58 7.82
N ALA A 160 9.27 16.74 8.24
CA ALA A 160 7.86 16.90 8.62
C ALA A 160 6.89 16.54 7.48
N ILE A 161 7.21 16.90 6.23
CA ILE A 161 6.41 16.50 5.06
C ILE A 161 6.38 14.97 4.92
N GLY A 162 7.54 14.31 4.98
CA GLY A 162 7.65 12.86 4.86
C GLY A 162 6.83 12.12 5.93
N ILE A 163 7.02 12.51 7.19
CA ILE A 163 6.28 11.93 8.34
C ILE A 163 4.77 12.18 8.19
N SER A 164 4.37 13.38 7.81
CA SER A 164 2.95 13.74 7.68
C SER A 164 2.23 12.92 6.61
N ILE A 165 2.89 12.68 5.47
CA ILE A 165 2.34 11.83 4.40
C ILE A 165 2.24 10.38 4.87
N PHE A 166 3.33 9.84 5.45
CA PHE A 166 3.33 8.48 5.99
C PHE A 166 2.25 8.29 7.05
N HIS A 167 2.19 9.21 8.01
CA HIS A 167 1.20 9.17 9.10
C HIS A 167 -0.24 9.23 8.57
N SER A 168 -0.51 10.09 7.59
CA SER A 168 -1.84 10.20 6.99
C SER A 168 -2.27 8.91 6.29
N ILE A 169 -1.39 8.27 5.51
CA ILE A 169 -1.64 6.99 4.85
C ILE A 169 -1.86 5.89 5.91
N ALA A 170 -0.98 5.80 6.90
CA ALA A 170 -1.09 4.82 7.96
C ALA A 170 -2.37 5.02 8.79
N ALA A 171 -2.69 6.23 9.21
CA ALA A 171 -3.86 6.53 10.01
C ALA A 171 -5.19 6.25 9.28
N LEU A 172 -5.25 6.48 7.97
CA LEU A 172 -6.45 6.23 7.18
C LEU A 172 -6.70 4.73 6.99
N ILE A 173 -5.64 3.97 6.75
CA ILE A 173 -5.71 2.59 6.30
C ILE A 173 -5.38 1.60 7.42
N THR A 174 -4.32 1.86 8.19
CA THR A 174 -3.89 1.00 9.29
C THR A 174 -3.63 1.84 10.55
N ARG A 175 -4.36 1.62 11.62
CA ARG A 175 -4.14 2.36 12.88
C ARG A 175 -2.88 1.93 13.64
N GLY A 176 -2.15 0.90 13.20
CA GLY A 176 -1.09 0.26 13.97
C GLY A 176 0.34 0.58 13.54
N LEU A 177 0.58 1.03 12.30
CA LEU A 177 1.91 1.40 11.82
C LEU A 177 2.18 2.89 12.06
N THR A 178 2.04 3.35 13.29
CA THR A 178 2.20 4.76 13.64
C THR A 178 3.58 5.04 14.23
N PHE A 179 4.08 6.25 13.99
CA PHE A 179 5.31 6.83 14.56
C PHE A 179 5.20 7.20 16.06
N TRP A 180 4.26 6.61 16.81
CA TRP A 180 3.89 7.11 18.13
C TRP A 180 4.78 6.63 19.28
N GLU A 181 5.67 5.68 19.09
CA GLU A 181 6.48 5.17 20.22
C GLU A 181 7.55 6.16 20.72
N ASP A 182 7.95 7.15 19.90
CA ASP A 182 8.97 8.14 20.29
C ASP A 182 8.44 9.33 21.13
N LEU A 183 7.15 9.41 21.45
CA LEU A 183 6.59 10.55 22.19
C LEU A 183 6.38 10.29 23.69
N GLU A 184 6.72 9.11 24.19
CA GLU A 184 6.58 8.76 25.62
C GLU A 184 7.93 8.69 26.39
N THR A 185 9.02 9.22 25.85
CA THR A 185 10.29 9.34 26.59
C THR A 185 10.68 10.77 26.87
#